data_43d897ee7bddbeff4c781a075a2c0f97
#
_entry.id   43d897ee7bddbeff4c781a075a2c0f97
#
_cell.length_a   1.000
_cell.length_b   1.000
_cell.length_c   1.000
_cell.angle_alpha   90.00
_cell.angle_beta   90.00
_cell.angle_gamma   90.00
#
_symmetry.space_group_name_H-M   'P 1'
#
loop_
_entity.id
_entity.type
_entity.pdbx_description
1 polymer ?
#
loop_
_entity_poly.entity_id
_entity_poly.type
_entity_poly.pdbx_seq_one_letter_code
_entity_poly.pdbx_strand_id
1 'polypeptide(L)'
;MSGISEPTSESTSETVDRLRREVCDLHGELTRYGLVVWTAGNVSARVPGRDLMVIKPSGVSYDELTPENMVVCDLDGNVVEGGLSPSSDTAAHAYVYQHMPEVGGVVHTHSAYACAWAARGEAVPCVLTAMADEFGGEIPIGPFALIGDDSIGRGIVDTLSGHRSPAVLMRSHGVFTIGGDARAAVKAAVMTEDVARTVHLAREHGKPLSIETGAIDALHERYTNVYGQAEGR
;
A
#
# COMPACT_ATOMS: atom_id res chain seq x y z
N MET A 1 -30.62 15.15 34.69
CA MET A 1 -29.24 15.50 34.32
C MET A 1 -28.61 14.23 33.75
N SER A 2 -28.68 14.05 32.41
CA SER A 2 -28.06 12.93 31.73
C SER A 2 -26.67 13.38 31.30
N GLY A 3 -25.64 12.85 31.98
CA GLY A 3 -24.25 13.04 31.60
C GLY A 3 -24.00 12.34 30.25
N ILE A 4 -23.73 13.14 29.23
CA ILE A 4 -23.16 12.65 27.99
C ILE A 4 -21.70 12.35 28.34
N SER A 5 -21.35 11.06 28.45
CA SER A 5 -19.93 10.65 28.52
C SER A 5 -19.28 10.99 27.18
N GLU A 6 -18.33 11.92 27.20
CA GLU A 6 -17.45 12.14 26.05
C GLU A 6 -16.73 10.82 25.70
N PRO A 7 -16.56 10.49 24.42
CA PRO A 7 -15.80 9.32 24.05
C PRO A 7 -14.36 9.52 24.55
N THR A 8 -13.90 8.63 25.43
CA THR A 8 -12.51 8.60 25.90
C THR A 8 -11.61 8.38 24.69
N SER A 9 -10.72 9.32 24.39
CA SER A 9 -9.73 9.15 23.33
C SER A 9 -8.86 7.92 23.64
N GLU A 10 -8.78 7.01 22.67
CA GLU A 10 -7.91 5.82 22.73
C GLU A 10 -6.47 6.24 23.07
N SER A 11 -5.84 5.57 24.03
CA SER A 11 -4.44 5.84 24.37
C SER A 11 -3.51 5.41 23.25
N THR A 12 -2.31 5.97 23.17
CA THR A 12 -1.31 5.59 22.16
C THR A 12 -1.00 4.08 22.22
N SER A 13 -0.91 3.50 23.41
CA SER A 13 -0.66 2.05 23.59
C SER A 13 -1.81 1.20 23.02
N GLU A 14 -3.04 1.54 23.32
CA GLU A 14 -4.22 0.82 22.78
C GLU A 14 -4.29 0.92 21.26
N THR A 15 -4.00 2.09 20.70
CA THR A 15 -3.91 2.31 19.24
C THR A 15 -2.81 1.43 18.62
N VAL A 16 -1.61 1.38 19.21
CA VAL A 16 -0.50 0.53 18.75
C VAL A 16 -0.89 -0.94 18.79
N ASP A 17 -1.51 -1.42 19.87
CA ASP A 17 -1.93 -2.82 20.01
C ASP A 17 -3.01 -3.19 18.98
N ARG A 18 -3.93 -2.29 18.69
CA ARG A 18 -4.92 -2.47 17.62
C ARG A 18 -4.25 -2.55 16.25
N LEU A 19 -3.32 -1.64 15.95
CA LEU A 19 -2.60 -1.62 14.67
C LEU A 19 -1.69 -2.84 14.49
N ARG A 20 -1.07 -3.36 15.55
CA ARG A 20 -0.31 -4.62 15.49
C ARG A 20 -1.19 -5.79 15.04
N ARG A 21 -2.40 -5.91 15.60
CA ARG A 21 -3.36 -6.93 15.17
C ARG A 21 -3.79 -6.72 13.73
N GLU A 22 -4.17 -5.50 13.36
CA GLU A 22 -4.61 -5.17 12.01
C GLU A 22 -3.51 -5.44 10.96
N VAL A 23 -2.29 -4.96 11.21
CA VAL A 23 -1.15 -5.17 10.30
C VAL A 23 -0.82 -6.67 10.18
N CYS A 24 -0.84 -7.41 11.28
CA CYS A 24 -0.66 -8.86 11.27
C CYS A 24 -1.72 -9.56 10.41
N ASP A 25 -2.99 -9.27 10.62
CA ASP A 25 -4.10 -9.87 9.87
C ASP A 25 -4.02 -9.54 8.38
N LEU A 26 -3.65 -8.30 8.02
CA LEU A 26 -3.51 -7.85 6.64
C LEU A 26 -2.35 -8.54 5.90
N HIS A 27 -1.31 -9.02 6.58
CA HIS A 27 -0.29 -9.86 5.96
C HIS A 27 -0.88 -11.19 5.47
N GLY A 28 -1.91 -11.72 6.13
CA GLY A 28 -2.65 -12.88 5.67
C GLY A 28 -3.33 -12.67 4.31
N GLU A 29 -3.80 -11.44 4.03
CA GLU A 29 -4.38 -11.11 2.72
C GLU A 29 -3.31 -11.13 1.60
N LEU A 30 -2.07 -10.72 1.88
CA LEU A 30 -1.00 -10.79 0.88
C LEU A 30 -0.73 -12.22 0.42
N THR A 31 -0.72 -13.17 1.35
CA THR A 31 -0.55 -14.60 1.03
C THR A 31 -1.79 -15.17 0.35
N ARG A 32 -2.99 -14.82 0.82
CA ARG A 32 -4.27 -15.26 0.26
C ARG A 32 -4.44 -14.90 -1.22
N TYR A 33 -3.99 -13.68 -1.60
CA TYR A 33 -4.05 -13.22 -2.98
C TYR A 33 -2.79 -13.52 -3.80
N GLY A 34 -1.81 -14.23 -3.23
CA GLY A 34 -0.59 -14.63 -3.94
C GLY A 34 0.31 -13.44 -4.32
N LEU A 35 0.30 -12.37 -3.52
CA LEU A 35 1.06 -11.15 -3.79
C LEU A 35 2.51 -11.22 -3.33
N VAL A 36 2.86 -12.23 -2.55
CA VAL A 36 4.17 -12.39 -1.91
C VAL A 36 4.65 -13.84 -1.97
N VAL A 37 5.97 -14.01 -1.90
CA VAL A 37 6.63 -15.32 -1.87
C VAL A 37 7.59 -15.35 -0.69
N TRP A 38 7.58 -16.43 0.08
CA TRP A 38 8.45 -16.64 1.25
C TRP A 38 8.26 -15.52 2.28
N THR A 39 9.31 -14.75 2.59
CA THR A 39 9.26 -13.64 3.56
C THR A 39 9.21 -12.25 2.91
N ALA A 40 9.21 -12.19 1.56
CA ALA A 40 9.21 -10.96 0.80
C ALA A 40 7.90 -10.19 0.96
N GLY A 41 7.97 -8.86 0.87
CA GLY A 41 6.82 -7.99 1.03
C GLY A 41 6.47 -7.69 2.49
N ASN A 42 5.71 -6.63 2.67
CA ASN A 42 5.29 -6.16 4.00
C ASN A 42 4.14 -5.16 3.94
N VAL A 43 3.49 -4.99 5.07
CA VAL A 43 2.47 -3.99 5.34
C VAL A 43 2.94 -3.13 6.51
N SER A 44 2.71 -1.84 6.46
CA SER A 44 2.81 -0.97 7.62
C SER A 44 1.56 -0.11 7.81
N ALA A 45 1.38 0.37 9.03
CA ALA A 45 0.35 1.34 9.39
C ALA A 45 0.97 2.49 10.20
N ARG A 46 0.62 3.73 9.85
CA ARG A 46 0.95 4.92 10.65
C ARG A 46 0.12 4.92 11.93
N VAL A 47 0.73 5.29 13.05
CA VAL A 47 -0.01 5.57 14.29
C VAL A 47 -0.62 6.98 14.20
N PRO A 48 -1.96 7.12 14.21
CA PRO A 48 -2.61 8.41 14.04
C PRO A 48 -2.13 9.46 15.06
N GLY A 49 -1.78 10.65 14.56
CA GLY A 49 -1.33 11.77 15.41
C GLY A 49 0.03 11.57 16.08
N ARG A 50 0.82 10.58 15.65
CA ARG A 50 2.16 10.30 16.15
C ARG A 50 3.15 10.09 14.99
N ASP A 51 4.41 10.37 15.24
CA ASP A 51 5.51 10.06 14.32
C ASP A 51 6.01 8.61 14.53
N LEU A 52 5.05 7.68 14.49
CA LEU A 52 5.26 6.26 14.70
C LEU A 52 4.55 5.45 13.61
N MET A 53 5.08 4.27 13.32
CA MET A 53 4.45 3.27 12.46
C MET A 53 4.63 1.86 13.04
N VAL A 54 3.69 0.97 12.71
CA VAL A 54 3.78 -0.48 12.96
C VAL A 54 4.13 -1.15 11.64
N ILE A 55 5.13 -2.05 11.65
CA ILE A 55 5.61 -2.74 10.44
C ILE A 55 5.99 -4.19 10.74
N LYS A 56 6.00 -5.03 9.69
CA LYS A 56 6.44 -6.43 9.74
C LYS A 56 7.90 -6.54 10.16
N PRO A 57 8.25 -7.54 11.01
CA PRO A 57 9.64 -7.89 11.25
C PRO A 57 10.31 -8.48 10.00
N SER A 58 11.61 -8.24 9.84
CA SER A 58 12.42 -8.79 8.74
C SER A 58 12.61 -10.29 8.88
N GLY A 59 12.53 -11.01 7.77
CA GLY A 59 12.89 -12.43 7.70
C GLY A 59 11.95 -13.40 8.43
N VAL A 60 10.87 -12.93 9.04
CA VAL A 60 9.86 -13.79 9.68
C VAL A 60 8.87 -14.29 8.63
N SER A 61 8.61 -15.59 8.61
CA SER A 61 7.64 -16.18 7.69
C SER A 61 6.22 -15.77 8.03
N TYR A 62 5.34 -15.79 7.03
CA TYR A 62 3.94 -15.33 7.21
C TYR A 62 3.17 -16.16 8.23
N ASP A 63 3.47 -17.48 8.32
CA ASP A 63 2.84 -18.39 9.28
C ASP A 63 3.30 -18.17 10.73
N GLU A 64 4.42 -17.47 10.93
CA GLU A 64 5.00 -17.15 12.24
C GLU A 64 4.69 -15.73 12.69
N LEU A 65 4.00 -14.94 11.87
CA LEU A 65 3.61 -13.58 12.24
C LEU A 65 2.55 -13.60 13.33
N THR A 66 2.78 -12.81 14.37
CA THR A 66 1.82 -12.54 15.44
C THR A 66 1.77 -11.03 15.72
N PRO A 67 0.69 -10.53 16.32
CA PRO A 67 0.64 -9.12 16.71
C PRO A 67 1.81 -8.68 17.60
N GLU A 68 2.29 -9.58 18.47
CA GLU A 68 3.36 -9.29 19.43
C GLU A 68 4.73 -9.15 18.76
N ASN A 69 4.94 -9.76 17.60
CA ASN A 69 6.19 -9.66 16.86
C ASN A 69 6.21 -8.52 15.83
N MET A 70 5.09 -7.79 15.61
CA MET A 70 5.09 -6.56 14.84
C MET A 70 5.95 -5.48 15.53
N VAL A 71 6.78 -4.80 14.74
CA VAL A 71 7.74 -3.81 15.24
C VAL A 71 7.14 -2.42 15.16
N VAL A 72 7.34 -1.61 16.22
CA VAL A 72 7.01 -0.18 16.20
C VAL A 72 8.29 0.61 15.92
N CYS A 73 8.26 1.43 14.88
CA CYS A 73 9.36 2.32 14.53
C CYS A 73 8.90 3.77 14.58
N ASP A 74 9.84 4.68 14.86
CA ASP A 74 9.64 6.09 14.55
C ASP A 74 9.74 6.34 13.04
N LEU A 75 9.41 7.55 12.58
CA LEU A 75 9.49 7.88 11.16
C LEU A 75 10.93 8.17 10.67
N ASP A 76 11.93 8.10 11.55
CA ASP A 76 13.34 8.07 11.18
C ASP A 76 13.85 6.63 10.96
N GLY A 77 12.96 5.63 11.18
CA GLY A 77 13.26 4.21 10.99
C GLY A 77 13.86 3.51 12.20
N ASN A 78 13.98 4.19 13.35
CA ASN A 78 14.49 3.58 14.58
C ASN A 78 13.41 2.74 15.25
N VAL A 79 13.80 1.57 15.80
CA VAL A 79 12.91 0.75 16.60
C VAL A 79 12.62 1.44 17.94
N VAL A 80 11.35 1.68 18.20
CA VAL A 80 10.85 2.25 19.46
C VAL A 80 10.33 1.15 20.37
N GLU A 81 9.67 0.13 19.80
CA GLU A 81 9.10 -0.98 20.54
C GLU A 81 9.10 -2.27 19.69
N GLY A 82 9.52 -3.37 20.31
CA GLY A 82 9.62 -4.70 19.69
C GLY A 82 11.00 -5.31 19.92
N GLY A 83 11.08 -6.64 19.77
CA GLY A 83 12.31 -7.42 20.00
C GLY A 83 13.03 -7.86 18.71
N LEU A 84 12.44 -7.58 17.55
CA LEU A 84 12.95 -8.04 16.25
C LEU A 84 13.40 -6.84 15.39
N SER A 85 14.27 -7.12 14.42
CA SER A 85 14.61 -6.13 13.40
C SER A 85 13.41 -5.85 12.49
N PRO A 86 13.09 -4.59 12.16
CA PRO A 86 12.00 -4.28 11.25
C PRO A 86 12.35 -4.65 9.81
N SER A 87 11.36 -4.63 8.91
CA SER A 87 11.53 -4.86 7.48
C SER A 87 12.66 -4.01 6.89
N SER A 88 13.35 -4.54 5.89
CA SER A 88 14.35 -3.80 5.08
C SER A 88 13.77 -2.56 4.38
N ASP A 89 12.44 -2.52 4.20
CA ASP A 89 11.74 -1.40 3.55
C ASP A 89 11.30 -0.32 4.54
N THR A 90 11.66 -0.43 5.82
CA THR A 90 11.28 0.52 6.88
C THR A 90 11.63 1.96 6.52
N ALA A 91 12.82 2.21 5.97
CA ALA A 91 13.23 3.56 5.55
C ALA A 91 12.34 4.11 4.42
N ALA A 92 11.94 3.25 3.47
CA ALA A 92 11.04 3.65 2.37
C ALA A 92 9.64 4.00 2.89
N HIS A 93 9.07 3.18 3.79
CA HIS A 93 7.77 3.45 4.40
C HIS A 93 7.78 4.70 5.27
N ALA A 94 8.82 4.86 6.09
CA ALA A 94 9.00 6.04 6.93
C ALA A 94 9.07 7.32 6.09
N TYR A 95 9.83 7.31 4.99
CA TYR A 95 9.93 8.45 4.08
C TYR A 95 8.57 8.82 3.46
N VAL A 96 7.77 7.83 3.03
CA VAL A 96 6.41 8.08 2.54
C VAL A 96 5.57 8.76 3.62
N TYR A 97 5.58 8.25 4.85
CA TYR A 97 4.81 8.85 5.94
C TYR A 97 5.26 10.26 6.31
N GLN A 98 6.57 10.57 6.21
CA GLN A 98 7.09 11.91 6.49
C GLN A 98 6.64 12.94 5.44
N HIS A 99 6.52 12.54 4.15
CA HIS A 99 6.31 13.44 3.03
C HIS A 99 4.88 13.41 2.47
N MET A 100 4.06 12.42 2.86
CA MET A 100 2.66 12.28 2.47
C MET A 100 1.79 12.12 3.75
N PRO A 101 1.43 13.22 4.41
CA PRO A 101 0.73 13.19 5.70
C PRO A 101 -0.66 12.55 5.65
N GLU A 102 -1.30 12.51 4.47
CA GLU A 102 -2.58 11.85 4.22
C GLU A 102 -2.47 10.32 4.18
N VAL A 103 -1.25 9.77 4.03
CA VAL A 103 -1.04 8.32 3.96
C VAL A 103 -1.00 7.72 5.37
N GLY A 104 -1.90 6.78 5.62
CA GLY A 104 -1.98 6.00 6.87
C GLY A 104 -1.53 4.54 6.72
N GLY A 105 -1.36 4.03 5.49
CA GLY A 105 -0.88 2.69 5.21
C GLY A 105 0.02 2.62 3.99
N VAL A 106 1.06 1.78 4.05
CA VAL A 106 1.97 1.49 2.93
C VAL A 106 2.14 -0.02 2.83
N VAL A 107 2.12 -0.54 1.61
CA VAL A 107 2.32 -1.97 1.32
C VAL A 107 3.37 -2.12 0.24
N HIS A 108 4.25 -3.09 0.43
CA HIS A 108 5.18 -3.55 -0.59
C HIS A 108 4.90 -5.00 -0.96
N THR A 109 4.89 -5.30 -2.26
CA THR A 109 4.69 -6.66 -2.78
C THR A 109 5.63 -6.98 -3.93
N HIS A 110 5.86 -8.29 -4.14
CA HIS A 110 6.56 -8.83 -5.31
C HIS A 110 5.60 -9.69 -6.17
N SER A 111 4.39 -9.19 -6.37
CA SER A 111 3.36 -9.89 -7.15
C SER A 111 3.77 -10.04 -8.61
N ALA A 112 3.51 -11.21 -9.20
CA ALA A 112 4.21 -11.67 -10.40
C ALA A 112 3.98 -10.80 -11.63
N TYR A 113 2.73 -10.45 -11.92
CA TYR A 113 2.42 -9.66 -13.12
C TYR A 113 2.83 -8.20 -12.98
N ALA A 114 2.60 -7.59 -11.83
CA ALA A 114 3.04 -6.22 -11.59
C ALA A 114 4.57 -6.12 -11.59
N CYS A 115 5.30 -7.11 -11.02
CA CYS A 115 6.76 -7.18 -11.13
C CYS A 115 7.24 -7.37 -12.57
N ALA A 116 6.51 -8.11 -13.42
CA ALA A 116 6.85 -8.23 -14.84
C ALA A 116 6.78 -6.88 -15.57
N TRP A 117 5.80 -6.02 -15.25
CA TRP A 117 5.73 -4.64 -15.74
C TRP A 117 6.87 -3.79 -15.19
N ALA A 118 7.14 -3.88 -13.89
CA ALA A 118 8.27 -3.18 -13.25
C ALA A 118 9.61 -3.55 -13.88
N ALA A 119 9.83 -4.83 -14.18
CA ALA A 119 11.06 -5.32 -14.84
C ALA A 119 11.21 -4.78 -16.27
N ARG A 120 10.10 -4.50 -16.98
CA ARG A 120 10.12 -3.86 -18.29
C ARG A 120 10.33 -2.34 -18.21
N GLY A 121 10.15 -1.74 -17.02
CA GLY A 121 10.20 -0.29 -16.85
C GLY A 121 9.02 0.43 -17.51
N GLU A 122 7.86 -0.23 -17.58
CA GLU A 122 6.64 0.28 -18.24
C GLU A 122 5.52 0.48 -17.22
N ALA A 123 4.79 1.58 -17.35
CA ALA A 123 3.52 1.80 -16.65
C ALA A 123 2.44 0.81 -17.13
N VAL A 124 1.48 0.47 -16.27
CA VAL A 124 0.31 -0.31 -16.69
C VAL A 124 -0.75 0.65 -17.26
N PRO A 125 -1.04 0.61 -18.57
CA PRO A 125 -1.96 1.56 -19.18
C PRO A 125 -3.41 1.32 -18.73
N CYS A 126 -4.18 2.40 -18.57
CA CYS A 126 -5.58 2.33 -18.20
C CYS A 126 -6.43 1.86 -19.37
N VAL A 127 -6.83 0.59 -19.35
CA VAL A 127 -7.64 -0.05 -20.40
C VAL A 127 -8.85 -0.82 -19.82
N LEU A 128 -9.03 -0.77 -18.50
CA LEU A 128 -10.11 -1.42 -17.77
C LEU A 128 -10.85 -0.39 -16.91
N THR A 129 -12.17 -0.51 -16.81
CA THR A 129 -12.97 0.36 -15.91
C THR A 129 -12.54 0.24 -14.47
N ALA A 130 -12.14 -0.96 -14.01
CA ALA A 130 -11.59 -1.17 -12.68
C ALA A 130 -10.29 -0.35 -12.43
N MET A 131 -9.50 -0.10 -13.47
CA MET A 131 -8.34 0.80 -13.37
C MET A 131 -8.77 2.26 -13.27
N ALA A 132 -9.75 2.66 -14.06
CA ALA A 132 -10.31 4.02 -13.98
C ALA A 132 -10.91 4.28 -12.59
N ASP A 133 -11.66 3.32 -12.06
CA ASP A 133 -12.26 3.39 -10.72
C ASP A 133 -11.18 3.55 -9.64
N GLU A 134 -10.29 2.58 -9.48
CA GLU A 134 -9.34 2.49 -8.35
C GLU A 134 -8.13 3.40 -8.51
N PHE A 135 -7.58 3.54 -9.72
CA PHE A 135 -6.32 4.25 -9.95
C PHE A 135 -6.50 5.62 -10.61
N GLY A 136 -7.71 5.92 -11.11
CA GLY A 136 -7.98 7.17 -11.82
C GLY A 136 -7.15 7.36 -13.09
N GLY A 137 -6.57 6.26 -13.62
CA GLY A 137 -5.70 6.29 -14.77
C GLY A 137 -4.75 5.10 -14.85
N GLU A 138 -3.57 5.32 -15.41
CA GLU A 138 -2.52 4.31 -15.44
C GLU A 138 -1.88 4.10 -14.05
N ILE A 139 -1.25 2.92 -13.86
CA ILE A 139 -0.37 2.71 -12.71
C ILE A 139 1.04 3.11 -13.15
N PRO A 140 1.62 4.16 -12.54
CA PRO A 140 2.88 4.73 -12.99
C PRO A 140 4.08 3.83 -12.67
N ILE A 141 5.17 4.06 -13.41
CA ILE A 141 6.49 3.47 -13.15
C ILE A 141 7.38 4.50 -12.46
N GLY A 142 7.90 4.15 -11.30
CA GLY A 142 8.90 4.92 -10.56
C GLY A 142 10.34 4.57 -10.97
N PRO A 143 11.34 5.29 -10.47
CA PRO A 143 12.73 5.06 -10.78
C PRO A 143 13.24 3.71 -10.24
N PHE A 144 14.41 3.28 -10.75
CA PHE A 144 15.21 2.26 -10.07
C PHE A 144 15.87 2.86 -8.84
N ALA A 145 15.76 2.18 -7.70
CA ALA A 145 16.41 2.56 -6.46
C ALA A 145 16.97 1.32 -5.74
N LEU A 146 18.03 1.51 -4.98
CA LEU A 146 18.61 0.45 -4.14
C LEU A 146 17.82 0.32 -2.84
N ILE A 147 17.83 -0.89 -2.27
CA ILE A 147 17.23 -1.19 -0.98
C ILE A 147 18.22 -0.80 0.12
N GLY A 148 17.73 -0.28 1.24
CA GLY A 148 18.52 -0.06 2.45
C GLY A 148 18.64 1.40 2.90
N ASP A 149 18.16 2.34 2.08
CA ASP A 149 18.05 3.76 2.43
C ASP A 149 16.66 4.33 2.05
N ASP A 150 16.52 5.64 2.05
CA ASP A 150 15.27 6.34 1.70
C ASP A 150 15.00 6.46 0.19
N SER A 151 15.91 5.98 -0.68
CA SER A 151 15.85 6.19 -2.13
C SER A 151 14.56 5.63 -2.76
N ILE A 152 14.06 4.48 -2.27
CA ILE A 152 12.80 3.90 -2.70
C ILE A 152 11.64 4.80 -2.27
N GLY A 153 11.62 5.23 -1.01
CA GLY A 153 10.59 6.13 -0.48
C GLY A 153 10.51 7.43 -1.25
N ARG A 154 11.67 8.04 -1.56
CA ARG A 154 11.79 9.23 -2.40
C ARG A 154 11.19 8.99 -3.80
N GLY A 155 11.54 7.87 -4.44
CA GLY A 155 10.99 7.52 -5.75
C GLY A 155 9.47 7.32 -5.73
N ILE A 156 8.92 6.75 -4.63
CA ILE A 156 7.47 6.61 -4.44
C ILE A 156 6.81 7.98 -4.34
N VAL A 157 7.31 8.84 -3.45
CA VAL A 157 6.76 10.20 -3.21
C VAL A 157 6.84 11.04 -4.48
N ASP A 158 7.99 11.06 -5.17
CA ASP A 158 8.17 11.83 -6.40
C ASP A 158 7.21 11.37 -7.52
N THR A 159 6.89 10.07 -7.56
CA THR A 159 6.01 9.51 -8.59
C THR A 159 4.53 9.71 -8.25
N LEU A 160 4.14 9.57 -6.98
CA LEU A 160 2.74 9.60 -6.56
C LEU A 160 2.24 10.98 -6.13
N SER A 161 3.13 11.95 -5.83
CA SER A 161 2.71 13.30 -5.45
C SER A 161 1.91 13.95 -6.56
N GLY A 162 0.63 14.22 -6.28
CA GLY A 162 -0.31 14.77 -7.26
C GLY A 162 -0.83 13.76 -8.29
N HIS A 163 -0.46 12.48 -8.20
CA HIS A 163 -1.01 11.40 -9.01
C HIS A 163 -2.26 10.80 -8.33
N ARG A 164 -3.24 10.34 -9.14
CA ARG A 164 -4.47 9.72 -8.61
C ARG A 164 -4.24 8.27 -8.14
N SER A 165 -3.30 7.57 -8.78
CA SER A 165 -3.03 6.17 -8.47
C SER A 165 -2.49 6.01 -7.05
N PRO A 166 -3.07 5.11 -6.25
CA PRO A 166 -2.50 4.71 -4.96
C PRO A 166 -1.35 3.69 -5.11
N ALA A 167 -0.93 3.37 -6.33
CA ALA A 167 0.09 2.35 -6.61
C ALA A 167 1.17 2.90 -7.54
N VAL A 168 2.40 2.45 -7.31
CA VAL A 168 3.56 2.68 -8.18
C VAL A 168 4.34 1.39 -8.36
N LEU A 169 4.81 1.14 -9.58
CA LEU A 169 5.76 0.09 -9.88
C LEU A 169 7.17 0.66 -9.79
N MET A 170 7.98 0.22 -8.84
CA MET A 170 9.40 0.61 -8.79
C MET A 170 10.19 -0.21 -9.80
N ARG A 171 10.84 0.47 -10.76
CA ARG A 171 11.56 -0.18 -11.88
C ARG A 171 12.52 -1.26 -11.39
N SER A 172 12.41 -2.46 -11.98
CA SER A 172 13.24 -3.64 -11.66
C SER A 172 13.17 -4.12 -10.21
N HIS A 173 12.12 -3.73 -9.46
CA HIS A 173 11.95 -4.13 -8.07
C HIS A 173 10.58 -4.76 -7.83
N GLY A 174 9.56 -3.98 -7.57
CA GLY A 174 8.23 -4.48 -7.21
C GLY A 174 7.22 -3.35 -7.09
N VAL A 175 6.16 -3.63 -6.36
CA VAL A 175 5.02 -2.73 -6.19
C VAL A 175 5.07 -2.07 -4.82
N PHE A 176 4.77 -0.79 -4.78
CA PHE A 176 4.41 -0.09 -3.55
C PHE A 176 3.02 0.52 -3.71
N THR A 177 2.20 0.36 -2.68
CA THR A 177 0.87 0.99 -2.63
C THR A 177 0.67 1.76 -1.35
N ILE A 178 -0.10 2.82 -1.44
CA ILE A 178 -0.44 3.72 -0.34
C ILE A 178 -1.96 3.77 -0.13
N GLY A 179 -2.37 4.16 1.06
CA GLY A 179 -3.79 4.35 1.37
C GLY A 179 -3.98 5.22 2.61
N GLY A 180 -5.18 5.71 2.81
CA GLY A 180 -5.55 6.44 4.04
C GLY A 180 -5.43 5.58 5.31
N ASP A 181 -5.39 4.26 5.15
CA ASP A 181 -5.09 3.25 6.17
C ASP A 181 -4.43 2.01 5.52
N ALA A 182 -3.97 1.07 6.35
CA ALA A 182 -3.30 -0.14 5.89
C ALA A 182 -4.22 -1.04 5.04
N ARG A 183 -5.51 -1.09 5.34
CA ARG A 183 -6.49 -1.88 4.59
C ARG A 183 -6.69 -1.33 3.18
N ALA A 184 -6.78 -0.02 3.01
CA ALA A 184 -6.88 0.63 1.70
C ALA A 184 -5.62 0.37 0.87
N ALA A 185 -4.43 0.44 1.47
CA ALA A 185 -3.18 0.14 0.81
C ALA A 185 -3.09 -1.33 0.35
N VAL A 186 -3.53 -2.30 1.19
CA VAL A 186 -3.60 -3.73 0.81
C VAL A 186 -4.59 -3.95 -0.33
N LYS A 187 -5.78 -3.31 -0.28
CA LYS A 187 -6.75 -3.37 -1.37
C LYS A 187 -6.13 -2.89 -2.68
N ALA A 188 -5.42 -1.75 -2.67
CA ALA A 188 -4.73 -1.23 -3.84
C ALA A 188 -3.68 -2.23 -4.38
N ALA A 189 -2.95 -2.94 -3.51
CA ALA A 189 -1.99 -3.96 -3.91
C ALA A 189 -2.66 -5.15 -4.60
N VAL A 190 -3.79 -5.64 -4.07
CA VAL A 190 -4.59 -6.72 -4.68
C VAL A 190 -5.08 -6.29 -6.07
N MET A 191 -5.67 -5.09 -6.18
CA MET A 191 -6.17 -4.56 -7.44
C MET A 191 -5.05 -4.33 -8.45
N THR A 192 -3.86 -3.91 -8.01
CA THR A 192 -2.68 -3.72 -8.87
C THR A 192 -2.30 -5.02 -9.59
N GLU A 193 -2.20 -6.12 -8.85
CA GLU A 193 -1.85 -7.42 -9.46
C GLU A 193 -2.93 -7.92 -10.40
N ASP A 194 -4.20 -7.81 -10.04
CA ASP A 194 -5.33 -8.24 -10.87
C ASP A 194 -5.37 -7.51 -12.22
N VAL A 195 -5.27 -6.18 -12.21
CA VAL A 195 -5.29 -5.39 -13.45
C VAL A 195 -4.00 -5.56 -14.25
N ALA A 196 -2.83 -5.64 -13.59
CA ALA A 196 -1.54 -5.89 -14.26
C ALA A 196 -1.58 -7.22 -15.01
N ARG A 197 -2.13 -8.28 -14.38
CA ARG A 197 -2.34 -9.59 -15.01
C ARG A 197 -3.27 -9.49 -16.20
N THR A 198 -4.43 -8.87 -16.04
CA THR A 198 -5.44 -8.76 -17.09
C THR A 198 -4.92 -7.99 -18.31
N VAL A 199 -4.24 -6.86 -18.09
CA VAL A 199 -3.64 -6.06 -19.16
C VAL A 199 -2.50 -6.82 -19.85
N HIS A 200 -1.70 -7.57 -19.10
CA HIS A 200 -0.65 -8.43 -19.65
C HIS A 200 -1.25 -9.46 -20.63
N LEU A 201 -2.25 -10.22 -20.19
CA LEU A 201 -2.92 -11.22 -21.02
C LEU A 201 -3.62 -10.59 -22.26
N ALA A 202 -4.23 -9.42 -22.08
CA ALA A 202 -4.86 -8.72 -23.20
C ALA A 202 -3.85 -8.33 -24.29
N ARG A 203 -2.62 -7.96 -23.91
CA ARG A 203 -1.54 -7.60 -24.84
C ARG A 203 -1.05 -8.77 -25.70
N GLU A 204 -1.18 -10.00 -25.23
CA GLU A 204 -0.84 -11.21 -26.02
C GLU A 204 -1.72 -11.35 -27.27
N HIS A 205 -2.93 -10.80 -27.21
CA HIS A 205 -3.89 -10.81 -28.32
C HIS A 205 -3.86 -9.53 -29.19
N GLY A 206 -2.96 -8.60 -28.90
CA GLY A 206 -2.80 -7.35 -29.61
C GLY A 206 -2.80 -6.14 -28.69
N LYS A 207 -2.82 -4.93 -29.27
CA LYS A 207 -2.86 -3.68 -28.49
C LYS A 207 -4.24 -3.48 -27.87
N PRO A 208 -4.37 -3.43 -26.53
CA PRO A 208 -5.64 -3.11 -25.88
C PRO A 208 -6.18 -1.73 -26.29
N LEU A 209 -7.49 -1.57 -26.26
CA LEU A 209 -8.16 -0.30 -26.53
C LEU A 209 -8.04 0.62 -25.30
N SER A 210 -7.67 1.86 -25.53
CA SER A 210 -7.64 2.89 -24.49
C SER A 210 -9.07 3.31 -24.11
N ILE A 211 -9.26 3.67 -22.83
CA ILE A 211 -10.47 4.34 -22.37
C ILE A 211 -10.26 5.85 -22.56
N GLU A 212 -11.28 6.54 -23.02
CA GLU A 212 -11.28 8.00 -23.17
C GLU A 212 -11.09 8.70 -21.82
N THR A 213 -10.27 9.74 -21.77
CA THR A 213 -9.92 10.45 -20.53
C THR A 213 -11.15 10.92 -19.76
N GLY A 214 -12.17 11.48 -20.46
CA GLY A 214 -13.40 11.91 -19.80
C GLY A 214 -14.20 10.77 -19.17
N ALA A 215 -14.13 9.55 -19.72
CA ALA A 215 -14.74 8.38 -19.11
C ALA A 215 -13.95 7.90 -17.88
N ILE A 216 -12.61 7.99 -17.92
CA ILE A 216 -11.76 7.70 -16.75
C ILE A 216 -12.09 8.65 -15.61
N ASP A 217 -12.19 9.96 -15.89
CA ASP A 217 -12.52 10.97 -14.88
C ASP A 217 -13.89 10.71 -14.23
N ALA A 218 -14.91 10.43 -15.03
CA ALA A 218 -16.26 10.16 -14.54
C ALA A 218 -16.35 8.89 -13.69
N LEU A 219 -15.62 7.82 -14.08
CA LEU A 219 -15.56 6.57 -13.34
C LEU A 219 -14.87 6.77 -12.00
N HIS A 220 -13.71 7.44 -11.99
CA HIS A 220 -12.96 7.72 -10.77
C HIS A 220 -13.75 8.59 -9.78
N GLU A 221 -14.37 9.66 -10.26
CA GLU A 221 -15.22 10.54 -9.43
C GLU A 221 -16.38 9.77 -8.81
N ARG A 222 -17.08 8.94 -9.61
CA ARG A 222 -18.16 8.10 -9.10
C ARG A 222 -17.67 7.11 -8.04
N TYR A 223 -16.53 6.46 -8.29
CA TYR A 223 -15.96 5.48 -7.37
C TYR A 223 -15.55 6.11 -6.04
N THR A 224 -14.89 7.25 -6.08
CA THR A 224 -14.41 7.95 -4.89
C THR A 224 -15.56 8.49 -4.04
N ASN A 225 -16.68 8.94 -4.67
CA ASN A 225 -17.73 9.67 -3.95
C ASN A 225 -19.00 8.85 -3.70
N VAL A 226 -19.25 7.75 -4.45
CA VAL A 226 -20.56 7.06 -4.46
C VAL A 226 -20.44 5.56 -4.22
N TYR A 227 -19.24 4.97 -4.48
CA TYR A 227 -19.07 3.53 -4.39
C TYR A 227 -18.92 3.05 -2.95
N GLY A 228 -19.59 1.92 -2.64
CA GLY A 228 -19.54 1.28 -1.34
C GLY A 228 -20.89 1.30 -0.60
N GLN A 229 -20.87 0.78 0.63
CA GLN A 229 -22.04 0.86 1.51
C GLN A 229 -22.14 2.28 2.07
N ALA A 230 -23.33 2.88 2.02
CA ALA A 230 -23.57 4.13 2.72
C ALA A 230 -23.32 3.94 4.22
N GLU A 231 -22.53 4.81 4.84
CA GLU A 231 -22.35 4.83 6.29
C GLU A 231 -23.74 4.99 6.92
N GLY A 232 -24.19 3.96 7.65
CA GLY A 232 -25.43 4.05 8.46
C GLY A 232 -26.61 3.18 8.01
N ARG A 233 -26.40 1.91 7.65
CA ARG A 233 -27.47 0.90 7.68
C ARG A 233 -27.09 -0.28 8.56
#